data_e8619103438912fb3048d52771fba6f5
#
_entry.id   e8619103438912fb3048d52771fba6f5
#
_cell.length_a   1.000
_cell.length_b   1.000
_cell.length_c   1.000
_cell.angle_alpha   90.00
_cell.angle_beta   90.00
_cell.angle_gamma   90.00
#
_symmetry.space_group_name_H-M   'P 1'
#
loop_
_entity.id
_entity.type
_entity.pdbx_description
1 polymer ?
#
loop_
_entity_poly.entity_id
_entity_poly.type
_entity_poly.pdbx_seq_one_letter_code
_entity_poly.pdbx_strand_id
1 'polypeptide(L)'
;HPENSAEYKGLTVNNGVAQPSIVNPYLKRGRYRHRQMSAGDYVEGILKGDVTILGRAVTLVESTNPAHQAVAQEVIEKCLPHAGRSIRVGISGVPGAGKSTSIDVFGIHVLQEYGGKLAVLAIDPSSERSKGSILGDKTRMEKLAVHPDSFIRPSPSAGSLGGVARKTRETIILCEAAGFDKIFVETVGVGQSETACHSMVDFFLLIQLAGTGDELQGIKRGIMEMADGIVINKCDGNNVDKCQLAATQFRNCLLYTSDAADDLTRVD
;
A
#
# COMPACT_ATOMS: atom_id res chain seq x y z
N HIS A 1 29.62 29.08 -14.90
CA HIS A 1 29.82 30.24 -15.77
C HIS A 1 30.15 31.45 -14.88
N PRO A 2 31.30 32.14 -15.07
CA PRO A 2 31.68 33.23 -14.16
C PRO A 2 30.94 34.55 -14.37
N GLU A 3 29.98 34.62 -15.26
CA GLU A 3 29.37 35.89 -15.65
C GLU A 3 28.10 36.28 -14.90
N ASN A 4 27.55 35.40 -14.03
CA ASN A 4 26.31 35.70 -13.31
C ASN A 4 26.46 35.94 -11.80
N SER A 5 27.67 36.15 -11.29
CA SER A 5 27.87 36.41 -9.86
C SER A 5 27.52 37.84 -9.39
N ALA A 6 27.21 38.75 -10.33
CA ALA A 6 26.89 40.15 -10.00
C ALA A 6 25.42 40.43 -9.71
N GLU A 7 24.49 39.49 -10.06
CA GLU A 7 23.05 39.72 -9.89
C GLU A 7 22.46 39.19 -8.56
N TYR A 8 23.17 38.38 -7.83
CA TYR A 8 22.68 37.78 -6.57
C TYR A 8 23.42 38.41 -5.36
N LYS A 9 23.03 39.63 -4.99
CA LYS A 9 23.41 40.24 -3.71
C LYS A 9 22.85 39.41 -2.56
N GLY A 10 23.67 38.55 -1.97
CA GLY A 10 23.29 37.74 -0.79
C GLY A 10 23.72 36.27 -0.85
N LEU A 11 24.20 35.78 -1.99
CA LEU A 11 24.78 34.45 -2.10
C LEU A 11 26.31 34.51 -1.97
N THR A 12 26.82 34.03 -0.84
CA THR A 12 28.26 33.81 -0.68
C THR A 12 28.59 32.47 -1.35
N VAL A 13 29.31 32.50 -2.46
CA VAL A 13 29.86 31.28 -3.06
C VAL A 13 31.04 30.83 -2.20
N ASN A 14 30.81 29.86 -1.34
CA ASN A 14 31.88 29.18 -0.64
C ASN A 14 32.59 28.24 -1.62
N ASN A 15 33.92 28.37 -1.73
CA ASN A 15 34.73 27.38 -2.41
C ASN A 15 34.46 26.02 -1.76
N GLY A 16 34.02 25.06 -2.55
CA GLY A 16 33.72 23.72 -2.06
C GLY A 16 34.91 23.14 -1.26
N VAL A 17 34.58 22.33 -0.26
CA VAL A 17 35.56 21.72 0.63
C VAL A 17 36.65 21.02 -0.20
N ALA A 18 37.88 21.45 -0.03
CA ALA A 18 39.05 20.93 -0.77
C ALA A 18 39.42 19.47 -0.43
N GLN A 19 38.58 18.75 0.32
CA GLN A 19 38.82 17.36 0.67
C GLN A 19 38.06 16.42 -0.30
N PRO A 20 38.74 15.46 -0.93
CA PRO A 20 38.22 14.61 -1.98
C PRO A 20 37.23 13.52 -1.48
N SER A 21 36.85 13.46 -0.21
CA SER A 21 35.87 12.53 0.28
C SER A 21 35.03 13.12 1.42
N ILE A 22 33.72 13.21 1.18
CA ILE A 22 32.67 13.50 2.19
C ILE A 22 32.51 12.31 3.16
N VAL A 23 33.24 11.24 2.98
CA VAL A 23 33.17 10.03 3.80
C VAL A 23 34.03 10.22 5.04
N ASN A 24 33.42 10.13 6.22
CA ASN A 24 34.17 10.15 7.49
C ASN A 24 35.32 9.14 7.43
N PRO A 25 36.60 9.59 7.54
CA PRO A 25 37.78 8.72 7.42
C PRO A 25 37.89 7.70 8.56
N TYR A 26 37.13 7.90 9.65
CA TYR A 26 37.05 6.97 10.79
C TYR A 26 35.92 5.92 10.65
N LEU A 27 35.10 6.01 9.60
CA LEU A 27 34.19 4.93 9.25
C LEU A 27 35.03 3.73 8.78
N LYS A 28 35.42 2.88 9.72
CA LYS A 28 35.88 1.54 9.39
C LYS A 28 34.79 0.92 8.52
N ARG A 29 35.02 0.78 7.22
CA ARG A 29 34.25 -0.08 6.33
C ARG A 29 34.44 -1.52 6.80
N GLY A 30 33.90 -1.84 7.96
CA GLY A 30 33.61 -3.22 8.30
C GLY A 30 32.68 -3.68 7.18
N ARG A 31 33.15 -4.57 6.32
CA ARG A 31 32.25 -5.41 5.54
C ARG A 31 31.44 -6.16 6.59
N TYR A 32 30.31 -5.56 7.03
CA TYR A 32 29.26 -6.36 7.62
C TYR A 32 28.83 -7.33 6.51
N ARG A 33 29.48 -8.51 6.48
CA ARG A 33 28.90 -9.66 5.82
C ARG A 33 27.63 -9.89 6.62
N HIS A 34 26.51 -9.32 6.15
CA HIS A 34 25.21 -9.74 6.60
C HIS A 34 25.21 -11.27 6.48
N ARG A 35 25.24 -11.96 7.62
CA ARG A 35 25.09 -13.41 7.65
C ARG A 35 23.84 -13.70 6.85
N GLN A 36 23.99 -14.42 5.76
CA GLN A 36 22.89 -14.81 4.91
C GLN A 36 21.99 -15.67 5.76
N MET A 37 20.79 -15.19 6.08
CA MET A 37 19.83 -15.93 6.90
C MET A 37 19.33 -17.14 6.11
N SER A 38 19.21 -18.27 6.76
CA SER A 38 18.57 -19.45 6.17
C SER A 38 17.04 -19.24 6.13
N ALA A 39 16.32 -20.03 5.32
CA ALA A 39 14.87 -20.02 5.32
C ALA A 39 14.30 -20.33 6.72
N GLY A 40 14.94 -21.21 7.50
CA GLY A 40 14.56 -21.50 8.87
C GLY A 40 14.65 -20.29 9.79
N ASP A 41 15.74 -19.50 9.70
CA ASP A 41 15.90 -18.27 10.50
C ASP A 41 14.78 -17.25 10.20
N TYR A 42 14.38 -17.11 8.92
CA TYR A 42 13.27 -16.25 8.54
C TYR A 42 11.95 -16.75 9.11
N VAL A 43 11.62 -18.02 8.95
CA VAL A 43 10.37 -18.62 9.42
C VAL A 43 10.26 -18.48 10.94
N GLU A 44 11.31 -18.83 11.69
CA GLU A 44 11.32 -18.71 13.14
C GLU A 44 11.07 -17.27 13.61
N GLY A 45 11.74 -16.29 12.98
CA GLY A 45 11.54 -14.88 13.31
C GLY A 45 10.13 -14.39 12.95
N ILE A 46 9.59 -14.79 11.80
CA ILE A 46 8.22 -14.45 11.40
C ILE A 46 7.21 -15.01 12.39
N LEU A 47 7.29 -16.28 12.74
CA LEU A 47 6.35 -16.92 13.67
C LEU A 47 6.44 -16.36 15.10
N LYS A 48 7.58 -15.76 15.47
CA LYS A 48 7.72 -14.99 16.73
C LYS A 48 7.14 -13.57 16.64
N GLY A 49 6.70 -13.14 15.45
CA GLY A 49 6.18 -11.78 15.22
C GLY A 49 7.25 -10.70 15.17
N ASP A 50 8.51 -11.06 14.86
CA ASP A 50 9.59 -10.08 14.68
C ASP A 50 9.39 -9.28 13.38
N VAL A 51 8.99 -8.01 13.55
CA VAL A 51 8.71 -7.08 12.43
C VAL A 51 9.96 -6.79 11.59
N THR A 52 11.16 -6.85 12.19
CA THR A 52 12.42 -6.64 11.47
C THR A 52 12.70 -7.82 10.53
N ILE A 53 12.50 -9.03 11.02
CA ILE A 53 12.65 -10.25 10.20
C ILE A 53 11.56 -10.30 9.14
N LEU A 54 10.31 -9.97 9.47
CA LEU A 54 9.21 -9.84 8.51
C LEU A 54 9.58 -8.85 7.38
N GLY A 55 10.06 -7.66 7.70
CA GLY A 55 10.48 -6.68 6.69
C GLY A 55 11.60 -7.16 5.78
N ARG A 56 12.55 -7.95 6.31
CA ARG A 56 13.60 -8.60 5.52
C ARG A 56 13.06 -9.71 4.63
N ALA A 57 12.14 -10.53 5.14
CA ALA A 57 11.48 -11.59 4.37
C ALA A 57 10.64 -11.02 3.22
N VAL A 58 9.92 -9.94 3.44
CA VAL A 58 9.20 -9.22 2.37
C VAL A 58 10.17 -8.71 1.31
N THR A 59 11.31 -8.14 1.71
CA THR A 59 12.35 -7.70 0.75
C THR A 59 12.94 -8.89 -0.03
N LEU A 60 13.07 -10.06 0.60
CA LEU A 60 13.52 -11.29 -0.05
C LEU A 60 12.53 -11.74 -1.13
N VAL A 61 11.23 -11.76 -0.81
CA VAL A 61 10.12 -12.09 -1.73
C VAL A 61 10.06 -11.12 -2.91
N GLU A 62 10.29 -9.83 -2.67
CA GLU A 62 10.29 -8.79 -3.71
C GLU A 62 11.52 -8.86 -4.63
N SER A 63 12.58 -9.55 -4.22
CA SER A 63 13.83 -9.63 -4.97
C SER A 63 13.66 -10.36 -6.31
N THR A 64 14.35 -9.87 -7.33
CA THR A 64 14.45 -10.51 -8.65
C THR A 64 15.66 -11.45 -8.78
N ASN A 65 16.51 -11.53 -7.75
CA ASN A 65 17.67 -12.41 -7.76
C ASN A 65 17.24 -13.88 -7.61
N PRO A 66 17.64 -14.78 -8.55
CA PRO A 66 17.24 -16.19 -8.50
C PRO A 66 17.62 -16.91 -7.20
N ALA A 67 18.77 -16.58 -6.60
CA ALA A 67 19.20 -17.16 -5.33
C ALA A 67 18.26 -16.74 -4.17
N HIS A 68 17.74 -15.52 -4.20
CA HIS A 68 16.76 -15.05 -3.22
C HIS A 68 15.39 -15.70 -3.43
N GLN A 69 15.00 -15.91 -4.68
CA GLN A 69 13.70 -16.53 -5.01
C GLN A 69 13.58 -17.95 -4.46
N ALA A 70 14.65 -18.75 -4.53
CA ALA A 70 14.64 -20.10 -3.98
C ALA A 70 14.42 -20.09 -2.45
N VAL A 71 15.11 -19.20 -1.73
CA VAL A 71 14.92 -19.04 -0.27
C VAL A 71 13.55 -18.47 0.05
N ALA A 72 13.07 -17.49 -0.74
CA ALA A 72 11.75 -16.91 -0.57
C ALA A 72 10.64 -17.96 -0.70
N GLN A 73 10.73 -18.81 -1.72
CA GLN A 73 9.76 -19.88 -1.94
C GLN A 73 9.68 -20.83 -0.74
N GLU A 74 10.82 -21.25 -0.21
CA GLU A 74 10.89 -22.12 0.97
C GLU A 74 10.28 -21.42 2.21
N VAL A 75 10.53 -20.12 2.39
CA VAL A 75 9.94 -19.35 3.48
C VAL A 75 8.42 -19.29 3.35
N ILE A 76 7.89 -18.99 2.15
CA ILE A 76 6.45 -18.93 1.89
C ILE A 76 5.79 -20.29 2.16
N GLU A 77 6.36 -21.39 1.64
CA GLU A 77 5.82 -22.74 1.84
C GLU A 77 5.72 -23.11 3.33
N LYS A 78 6.73 -22.75 4.11
CA LYS A 78 6.73 -22.99 5.56
C LYS A 78 5.82 -22.07 6.35
N CYS A 79 5.56 -20.85 5.88
CA CYS A 79 4.64 -19.90 6.51
C CYS A 79 3.16 -20.17 6.14
N LEU A 80 2.89 -20.79 5.00
CA LEU A 80 1.54 -21.02 4.48
C LEU A 80 0.58 -21.72 5.48
N PRO A 81 0.99 -22.75 6.25
CA PRO A 81 0.12 -23.38 7.25
C PRO A 81 -0.30 -22.45 8.40
N HIS A 82 0.38 -21.32 8.57
CA HIS A 82 0.12 -20.32 9.62
C HIS A 82 -0.65 -19.10 9.09
N ALA A 83 -0.99 -19.08 7.79
CA ALA A 83 -1.72 -18.01 7.13
C ALA A 83 -3.24 -18.28 7.03
N GLY A 84 -3.99 -17.34 6.45
CA GLY A 84 -5.42 -17.51 6.14
C GLY A 84 -6.38 -17.16 7.28
N ARG A 85 -5.94 -16.39 8.28
CA ARG A 85 -6.75 -16.02 9.45
C ARG A 85 -7.03 -14.53 9.58
N SER A 86 -6.56 -13.72 8.66
CA SER A 86 -6.78 -12.28 8.70
C SER A 86 -8.06 -11.87 8.00
N ILE A 87 -8.61 -10.72 8.41
CA ILE A 87 -9.59 -9.96 7.62
C ILE A 87 -8.80 -9.04 6.69
N ARG A 88 -9.08 -9.13 5.39
CA ARG A 88 -8.37 -8.37 4.35
C ARG A 88 -9.32 -7.36 3.73
N VAL A 89 -8.95 -6.09 3.79
CA VAL A 89 -9.75 -4.99 3.24
C VAL A 89 -8.96 -4.31 2.13
N GLY A 90 -9.47 -4.36 0.91
CA GLY A 90 -8.97 -3.58 -0.21
C GLY A 90 -9.49 -2.15 -0.13
N ILE A 91 -8.62 -1.16 -0.31
CA ILE A 91 -8.99 0.25 -0.27
C ILE A 91 -8.53 0.91 -1.56
N SER A 92 -9.50 1.34 -2.35
CA SER A 92 -9.29 2.03 -3.62
C SER A 92 -9.99 3.38 -3.66
N GLY A 93 -9.77 4.13 -4.71
CA GLY A 93 -10.40 5.43 -4.92
C GLY A 93 -9.52 6.35 -5.77
N VAL A 94 -10.11 7.41 -6.29
CA VAL A 94 -9.39 8.37 -7.14
C VAL A 94 -8.18 9.00 -6.45
N PRO A 95 -7.16 9.43 -7.19
CA PRO A 95 -6.08 10.22 -6.63
C PRO A 95 -6.61 11.46 -5.90
N GLY A 96 -6.10 11.75 -4.70
CA GLY A 96 -6.57 12.87 -3.91
C GLY A 96 -7.86 12.62 -3.10
N ALA A 97 -8.48 11.44 -3.18
CA ALA A 97 -9.66 11.09 -2.37
C ALA A 97 -9.39 11.02 -0.85
N GLY A 98 -8.12 11.01 -0.44
CA GLY A 98 -7.74 10.94 0.97
C GLY A 98 -7.57 9.51 1.48
N LYS A 99 -7.30 8.53 0.61
CA LYS A 99 -7.11 7.11 0.98
C LYS A 99 -6.14 6.92 2.14
N SER A 100 -4.91 7.37 2.00
CA SER A 100 -3.87 7.18 3.02
C SER A 100 -4.24 7.85 4.35
N THR A 101 -4.87 9.04 4.33
CA THR A 101 -5.37 9.71 5.53
C THR A 101 -6.50 8.91 6.18
N SER A 102 -7.42 8.39 5.38
CA SER A 102 -8.50 7.53 5.87
C SER A 102 -7.97 6.23 6.46
N ILE A 103 -6.96 5.61 5.83
CA ILE A 103 -6.28 4.42 6.32
C ILE A 103 -5.63 4.68 7.68
N ASP A 104 -4.94 5.82 7.84
CA ASP A 104 -4.28 6.20 9.10
C ASP A 104 -5.29 6.31 10.24
N VAL A 105 -6.39 7.05 10.04
CA VAL A 105 -7.42 7.24 11.06
C VAL A 105 -8.20 5.95 11.33
N PHE A 106 -8.66 5.28 10.28
CA PHE A 106 -9.43 4.05 10.39
C PHE A 106 -8.61 2.91 10.98
N GLY A 107 -7.35 2.78 10.57
CA GLY A 107 -6.45 1.76 11.10
C GLY A 107 -6.17 1.93 12.60
N ILE A 108 -5.94 3.16 13.06
CA ILE A 108 -5.81 3.44 14.51
C ILE A 108 -7.11 3.09 15.24
N HIS A 109 -8.26 3.49 14.71
CA HIS A 109 -9.55 3.15 15.30
C HIS A 109 -9.75 1.63 15.41
N VAL A 110 -9.46 0.90 14.35
CA VAL A 110 -9.56 -0.58 14.33
C VAL A 110 -8.64 -1.23 15.36
N LEU A 111 -7.40 -0.74 15.52
CA LEU A 111 -6.47 -1.24 16.52
C LEU A 111 -6.93 -0.94 17.96
N GLN A 112 -7.53 0.23 18.19
CA GLN A 112 -8.04 0.64 19.51
C GLN A 112 -9.28 -0.15 19.92
N GLU A 113 -10.23 -0.35 19.01
CA GLU A 113 -11.51 -1.00 19.31
C GLU A 113 -11.41 -2.53 19.34
N TYR A 114 -10.62 -3.13 18.46
CA TYR A 114 -10.58 -4.57 18.26
C TYR A 114 -9.24 -5.19 18.66
N GLY A 115 -8.24 -4.40 19.02
CA GLY A 115 -6.88 -4.88 19.32
C GLY A 115 -6.23 -5.59 18.14
N GLY A 116 -5.29 -6.51 18.43
CA GLY A 116 -4.57 -7.29 17.43
C GLY A 116 -3.53 -6.47 16.66
N LYS A 117 -3.18 -6.92 15.44
CA LYS A 117 -2.15 -6.29 14.61
C LYS A 117 -2.66 -5.96 13.20
N LEU A 118 -2.28 -4.80 12.68
CA LEU A 118 -2.67 -4.31 11.35
C LEU A 118 -1.47 -4.21 10.42
N ALA A 119 -1.53 -4.86 9.26
CA ALA A 119 -0.61 -4.60 8.16
C ALA A 119 -1.28 -3.73 7.07
N VAL A 120 -0.55 -2.75 6.53
CA VAL A 120 -0.96 -1.94 5.39
C VAL A 120 0.01 -2.18 4.24
N LEU A 121 -0.51 -2.69 3.14
CA LEU A 121 0.25 -3.04 1.94
C LEU A 121 -0.23 -2.19 0.76
N ALA A 122 0.68 -1.54 0.04
CA ALA A 122 0.32 -0.77 -1.15
C ALA A 122 0.54 -1.59 -2.43
N ILE A 123 -0.34 -1.44 -3.42
CA ILE A 123 -0.18 -1.96 -4.78
C ILE A 123 -0.06 -0.77 -5.75
N ASP A 124 1.15 -0.49 -6.18
CA ASP A 124 1.44 0.55 -7.16
C ASP A 124 2.32 0.00 -8.31
N PRO A 125 1.73 -0.34 -9.47
CA PRO A 125 2.47 -0.80 -10.62
C PRO A 125 3.34 0.30 -11.26
N SER A 126 3.11 1.59 -10.92
CA SER A 126 3.83 2.73 -11.48
C SER A 126 5.06 3.15 -10.67
N SER A 127 5.37 2.46 -9.57
CA SER A 127 6.43 2.82 -8.61
C SER A 127 7.86 2.79 -9.18
N GLU A 128 8.06 2.30 -10.42
CA GLU A 128 9.36 2.39 -11.11
C GLU A 128 9.89 3.81 -11.29
N ARG A 129 9.01 4.81 -11.33
CA ARG A 129 9.39 6.20 -11.63
C ARG A 129 9.77 7.04 -10.41
N SER A 130 9.44 6.61 -9.20
CA SER A 130 9.68 7.41 -8.01
C SER A 130 10.40 6.61 -6.92
N LYS A 131 11.73 6.61 -6.95
CA LYS A 131 12.58 6.11 -5.84
C LYS A 131 12.32 6.83 -4.50
N GLY A 132 11.36 7.77 -4.45
CA GLY A 132 10.94 8.54 -3.29
C GLY A 132 9.61 8.11 -2.66
N SER A 133 8.85 7.16 -3.24
CA SER A 133 7.51 6.79 -2.74
C SER A 133 7.55 6.09 -1.37
N ILE A 134 8.62 5.37 -1.06
CA ILE A 134 8.77 4.65 0.23
C ILE A 134 8.69 5.58 1.44
N LEU A 135 9.22 6.79 1.33
CA LEU A 135 9.10 7.80 2.39
C LEU A 135 7.74 8.51 2.33
N GLY A 136 7.20 8.75 1.13
CA GLY A 136 5.95 9.48 0.93
C GLY A 136 4.72 8.78 1.54
N ASP A 137 4.64 7.45 1.45
CA ASP A 137 3.49 6.71 1.97
C ASP A 137 3.53 6.61 3.51
N LYS A 138 4.72 6.40 4.09
CA LYS A 138 4.89 6.43 5.56
C LYS A 138 4.62 7.81 6.16
N THR A 139 4.98 8.90 5.47
CA THR A 139 4.74 10.27 5.94
C THR A 139 3.27 10.68 5.86
N ARG A 140 2.43 9.95 5.10
CA ARG A 140 0.98 10.20 5.02
C ARG A 140 0.18 9.44 6.07
N MET A 141 0.76 8.42 6.71
CA MET A 141 0.15 7.58 7.74
C MET A 141 0.95 7.74 9.04
N GLU A 142 0.99 8.97 9.56
CA GLU A 142 1.90 9.35 10.66
C GLU A 142 1.63 8.58 11.95
N LYS A 143 0.36 8.34 12.27
CA LYS A 143 -0.06 7.65 13.49
C LYS A 143 0.20 6.15 13.40
N LEU A 144 -0.19 5.53 12.29
CA LEU A 144 0.07 4.11 12.06
C LEU A 144 1.56 3.83 11.93
N ALA A 145 2.35 4.72 11.29
CA ALA A 145 3.77 4.49 11.08
C ALA A 145 4.58 4.32 12.38
N VAL A 146 4.08 4.84 13.49
CA VAL A 146 4.73 4.76 14.82
C VAL A 146 4.02 3.80 15.78
N HIS A 147 2.88 3.22 15.38
CA HIS A 147 2.12 2.31 16.25
C HIS A 147 2.83 0.94 16.35
N PRO A 148 3.03 0.38 17.55
CA PRO A 148 3.79 -0.86 17.76
C PRO A 148 3.14 -2.08 17.07
N ASP A 149 1.82 -2.11 16.95
CA ASP A 149 1.05 -3.21 16.38
C ASP A 149 0.70 -2.97 14.91
N SER A 150 1.41 -2.07 14.24
CA SER A 150 1.24 -1.81 12.82
C SER A 150 2.48 -2.16 11.99
N PHE A 151 2.25 -2.55 10.75
CA PHE A 151 3.29 -2.78 9.75
C PHE A 151 2.88 -2.15 8.42
N ILE A 152 3.63 -1.15 7.95
CA ILE A 152 3.36 -0.49 6.67
C ILE A 152 4.43 -0.90 5.66
N ARG A 153 3.99 -1.48 4.54
CA ARG A 153 4.86 -1.85 3.43
C ARG A 153 4.42 -1.14 2.15
N PRO A 154 5.23 -0.23 1.63
CA PRO A 154 5.02 0.35 0.30
C PRO A 154 5.06 -0.72 -0.79
N SER A 155 4.46 -0.43 -1.95
CA SER A 155 4.50 -1.31 -3.11
C SER A 155 5.93 -1.69 -3.50
N PRO A 156 6.17 -2.96 -3.88
CA PRO A 156 7.45 -3.36 -4.43
C PRO A 156 7.77 -2.52 -5.68
N SER A 157 8.99 -1.98 -5.73
CA SER A 157 9.48 -1.29 -6.92
C SER A 157 9.76 -2.30 -8.03
N ALA A 158 9.32 -1.96 -9.24
CA ALA A 158 9.52 -2.71 -10.48
C ALA A 158 8.73 -4.00 -10.65
N GLY A 159 7.94 -4.05 -11.71
CA GLY A 159 7.33 -5.27 -12.22
C GLY A 159 6.03 -5.02 -12.99
N SER A 160 5.64 -6.03 -13.78
CA SER A 160 4.31 -6.06 -14.36
C SER A 160 3.26 -6.11 -13.24
N LEU A 161 2.06 -5.64 -13.50
CA LEU A 161 0.94 -5.70 -12.54
C LEU A 161 0.76 -7.11 -11.95
N GLY A 162 0.85 -8.15 -12.76
CA GLY A 162 0.78 -9.54 -12.29
C GLY A 162 1.91 -9.92 -11.34
N GLY A 163 3.12 -9.40 -11.56
CA GLY A 163 4.27 -9.59 -10.68
C GLY A 163 4.09 -8.90 -9.33
N VAL A 164 3.57 -7.66 -9.33
CA VAL A 164 3.25 -6.91 -8.11
C VAL A 164 2.15 -7.62 -7.32
N ALA A 165 1.07 -8.04 -7.98
CA ALA A 165 -0.04 -8.74 -7.34
C ALA A 165 0.40 -10.07 -6.70
N ARG A 166 1.26 -10.85 -7.38
CA ARG A 166 1.83 -12.06 -6.82
C ARG A 166 2.63 -11.77 -5.55
N LYS A 167 3.56 -10.81 -5.60
CA LYS A 167 4.39 -10.43 -4.45
C LYS A 167 3.56 -9.92 -3.28
N THR A 168 2.47 -9.20 -3.56
CA THR A 168 1.52 -8.75 -2.52
C THR A 168 0.85 -9.93 -1.83
N ARG A 169 0.37 -10.95 -2.58
CA ARG A 169 -0.20 -12.17 -2.00
C ARG A 169 0.81 -12.92 -1.12
N GLU A 170 2.04 -13.06 -1.60
CA GLU A 170 3.13 -13.67 -0.85
C GLU A 170 3.43 -12.87 0.44
N THR A 171 3.38 -11.53 0.39
CA THR A 171 3.53 -10.66 1.56
C THR A 171 2.39 -10.81 2.55
N ILE A 172 1.14 -10.97 2.09
CA ILE A 172 -0.02 -11.26 2.94
C ILE A 172 0.22 -12.53 3.76
N ILE A 173 0.68 -13.61 3.12
CA ILE A 173 1.00 -14.87 3.81
C ILE A 173 2.02 -14.66 4.93
N LEU A 174 3.08 -13.88 4.67
CA LEU A 174 4.11 -13.58 5.67
C LEU A 174 3.56 -12.74 6.83
N CYS A 175 2.72 -11.74 6.54
CA CYS A 175 2.08 -10.92 7.57
C CYS A 175 1.15 -11.75 8.46
N GLU A 176 0.34 -12.62 7.88
CA GLU A 176 -0.55 -13.51 8.62
C GLU A 176 0.23 -14.48 9.50
N ALA A 177 1.30 -15.10 8.98
CA ALA A 177 2.19 -15.96 9.76
C ALA A 177 2.89 -15.21 10.90
N ALA A 178 3.14 -13.90 10.77
CA ALA A 178 3.67 -13.03 11.82
C ALA A 178 2.60 -12.57 12.83
N GLY A 179 1.35 -13.03 12.69
CA GLY A 179 0.25 -12.76 13.60
C GLY A 179 -0.51 -11.46 13.31
N PHE A 180 -0.40 -10.90 12.10
CA PHE A 180 -1.27 -9.81 11.67
C PHE A 180 -2.64 -10.37 11.30
N ASP A 181 -3.65 -9.98 12.05
CA ASP A 181 -5.05 -10.44 11.91
C ASP A 181 -5.92 -9.49 11.09
N LYS A 182 -5.39 -8.33 10.72
CA LYS A 182 -6.01 -7.33 9.86
C LYS A 182 -5.03 -6.88 8.80
N ILE A 183 -5.46 -6.85 7.55
CA ILE A 183 -4.61 -6.45 6.41
C ILE A 183 -5.37 -5.48 5.54
N PHE A 184 -4.87 -4.25 5.40
CA PHE A 184 -5.35 -3.29 4.43
C PHE A 184 -4.48 -3.32 3.19
N VAL A 185 -5.11 -3.37 2.02
CA VAL A 185 -4.43 -3.37 0.72
C VAL A 185 -4.84 -2.11 -0.04
N GLU A 186 -3.96 -1.11 -0.09
CA GLU A 186 -4.21 0.17 -0.76
C GLU A 186 -3.81 0.10 -2.24
N THR A 187 -4.68 0.58 -3.14
CA THR A 187 -4.37 0.77 -4.57
C THR A 187 -4.17 2.25 -4.89
N VAL A 188 -3.44 2.55 -5.97
CA VAL A 188 -3.22 3.94 -6.42
C VAL A 188 -4.42 4.58 -7.13
N GLY A 189 -5.45 3.82 -7.50
CA GLY A 189 -6.68 4.35 -8.09
C GLY A 189 -6.61 4.62 -9.59
N VAL A 190 -5.73 3.94 -10.35
CA VAL A 190 -5.52 4.19 -11.80
C VAL A 190 -5.93 3.03 -12.72
N GLY A 191 -6.70 2.06 -12.23
CA GLY A 191 -7.53 1.22 -13.09
C GLY A 191 -7.21 -0.26 -13.18
N GLN A 192 -5.99 -0.77 -13.12
CA GLN A 192 -5.71 -2.21 -13.25
C GLN A 192 -5.35 -2.90 -11.93
N SER A 193 -4.83 -2.15 -10.97
CA SER A 193 -4.48 -2.63 -9.63
C SER A 193 -5.70 -3.03 -8.80
N GLU A 194 -6.86 -2.47 -9.10
CA GLU A 194 -8.13 -2.69 -8.40
C GLU A 194 -8.62 -4.12 -8.55
N THR A 195 -8.63 -4.66 -9.77
CA THR A 195 -9.03 -6.06 -10.02
C THR A 195 -8.07 -7.03 -9.32
N ALA A 196 -6.78 -6.73 -9.34
CA ALA A 196 -5.79 -7.54 -8.64
C ALA A 196 -5.99 -7.48 -7.12
N CYS A 197 -6.28 -6.30 -6.58
CA CYS A 197 -6.59 -6.10 -5.16
C CYS A 197 -7.87 -6.86 -4.76
N HIS A 198 -8.96 -6.66 -5.48
CA HIS A 198 -10.24 -7.34 -5.23
C HIS A 198 -10.07 -8.86 -5.13
N SER A 199 -9.25 -9.47 -6.00
CA SER A 199 -9.01 -10.93 -6.01
C SER A 199 -8.26 -11.49 -4.80
N MET A 200 -7.78 -10.65 -3.86
CA MET A 200 -7.00 -11.07 -2.70
C MET A 200 -7.51 -10.55 -1.36
N VAL A 201 -8.67 -9.89 -1.35
CA VAL A 201 -9.29 -9.30 -0.15
C VAL A 201 -10.68 -9.87 0.09
N ASP A 202 -11.18 -9.74 1.32
CA ASP A 202 -12.49 -10.21 1.74
C ASP A 202 -13.55 -9.12 1.62
N PHE A 203 -13.13 -7.85 1.60
CA PHE A 203 -13.98 -6.68 1.44
C PHE A 203 -13.26 -5.61 0.63
N PHE A 204 -13.91 -5.03 -0.37
CA PHE A 204 -13.35 -4.00 -1.24
C PHE A 204 -14.06 -2.67 -1.03
N LEU A 205 -13.36 -1.72 -0.39
CA LEU A 205 -13.83 -0.38 -0.07
C LEU A 205 -13.39 0.63 -1.13
N LEU A 206 -14.34 1.34 -1.72
CA LEU A 206 -14.10 2.40 -2.69
C LEU A 206 -14.31 3.77 -2.05
N ILE A 207 -13.24 4.58 -1.98
CA ILE A 207 -13.29 5.95 -1.45
C ILE A 207 -13.45 6.94 -2.61
N GLN A 208 -14.52 7.74 -2.55
CA GLN A 208 -14.91 8.70 -3.57
C GLN A 208 -14.97 10.13 -3.01
N LEU A 209 -15.02 11.11 -3.92
CA LEU A 209 -15.25 12.53 -3.62
C LEU A 209 -16.60 12.99 -4.13
N ALA A 210 -17.21 13.96 -3.45
CA ALA A 210 -18.39 14.65 -3.96
C ALA A 210 -18.02 15.63 -5.08
N GLY A 211 -18.92 15.79 -6.05
CA GLY A 211 -18.79 16.81 -7.10
C GLY A 211 -17.94 16.44 -8.31
N THR A 212 -17.53 15.19 -8.42
CA THR A 212 -16.77 14.66 -9.56
C THR A 212 -17.70 14.11 -10.66
N GLY A 213 -18.76 14.85 -11.01
CA GLY A 213 -19.78 14.41 -11.98
C GLY A 213 -19.21 13.98 -13.34
N ASP A 214 -18.18 14.67 -13.85
CA ASP A 214 -17.45 14.27 -15.06
C ASP A 214 -16.45 13.15 -14.80
N GLU A 215 -15.95 13.00 -13.57
CA GLU A 215 -15.04 11.92 -13.18
C GLU A 215 -15.78 10.59 -12.90
N LEU A 216 -17.10 10.61 -12.67
CA LEU A 216 -17.93 9.38 -12.67
C LEU A 216 -17.82 8.65 -14.03
N GLN A 217 -17.59 9.37 -15.12
CA GLN A 217 -17.29 8.78 -16.42
C GLN A 217 -15.85 8.25 -16.50
N GLY A 218 -14.90 8.78 -15.71
CA GLY A 218 -13.51 8.33 -15.63
C GLY A 218 -13.29 7.13 -14.71
N ILE A 219 -14.18 6.90 -13.73
CA ILE A 219 -14.17 5.69 -12.93
C ILE A 219 -14.75 4.59 -13.79
N LYS A 220 -13.90 3.66 -14.20
CA LYS A 220 -14.33 2.51 -14.99
C LYS A 220 -15.49 1.85 -14.25
N ARG A 221 -16.65 1.76 -14.89
CA ARG A 221 -17.88 1.18 -14.35
C ARG A 221 -17.64 -0.13 -13.60
N GLY A 222 -16.72 -0.97 -14.10
CA GLY A 222 -16.34 -2.22 -13.49
C GLY A 222 -15.68 -2.12 -12.09
N ILE A 223 -15.11 -0.97 -11.71
CA ILE A 223 -14.55 -0.80 -10.35
C ILE A 223 -15.68 -0.58 -9.33
N MET A 224 -16.72 0.14 -9.72
CA MET A 224 -17.89 0.35 -8.87
C MET A 224 -18.66 -0.96 -8.63
N GLU A 225 -18.77 -1.80 -9.65
CA GLU A 225 -19.42 -3.12 -9.58
C GLU A 225 -18.66 -4.12 -8.68
N MET A 226 -17.35 -3.92 -8.50
CA MET A 226 -16.53 -4.74 -7.61
C MET A 226 -16.54 -4.27 -6.15
N ALA A 227 -17.09 -3.08 -5.86
CA ALA A 227 -17.03 -2.49 -4.52
C ALA A 227 -18.11 -3.09 -3.62
N ASP A 228 -17.71 -3.67 -2.49
CA ASP A 228 -18.61 -4.11 -1.42
C ASP A 228 -19.11 -2.93 -0.58
N GLY A 229 -18.40 -1.80 -0.60
CA GLY A 229 -18.77 -0.56 0.07
C GLY A 229 -18.19 0.67 -0.60
N ILE A 230 -18.96 1.76 -0.60
CA ILE A 230 -18.53 3.06 -1.12
C ILE A 230 -18.58 4.10 -0.01
N VAL A 231 -17.49 4.82 0.19
CA VAL A 231 -17.39 5.94 1.13
C VAL A 231 -17.16 7.23 0.34
N ILE A 232 -18.00 8.23 0.61
CA ILE A 232 -17.80 9.58 0.08
C ILE A 232 -17.05 10.38 1.13
N ASN A 233 -15.83 10.79 0.78
CA ASN A 233 -14.94 11.52 1.67
C ASN A 233 -14.99 13.03 1.45
N LYS A 234 -14.41 13.81 2.37
CA LYS A 234 -14.40 15.27 2.38
C LYS A 234 -15.80 15.88 2.38
N CYS A 235 -16.69 15.32 3.21
CA CYS A 235 -18.07 15.75 3.40
C CYS A 235 -18.20 16.77 4.52
N ASP A 236 -17.29 17.73 4.58
CA ASP A 236 -17.23 18.80 5.59
C ASP A 236 -17.49 20.18 4.97
N GLY A 237 -17.79 21.15 5.83
CA GLY A 237 -18.04 22.54 5.44
C GLY A 237 -19.16 22.67 4.39
N ASN A 238 -18.87 23.35 3.30
CA ASN A 238 -19.83 23.62 2.22
C ASN A 238 -20.06 22.43 1.27
N ASN A 239 -19.51 21.25 1.57
CA ASN A 239 -19.55 20.08 0.70
C ASN A 239 -20.64 19.06 1.09
N VAL A 240 -21.32 19.25 2.20
CA VAL A 240 -22.31 18.30 2.75
C VAL A 240 -23.42 17.96 1.73
N ASP A 241 -24.05 18.99 1.14
CA ASP A 241 -25.14 18.78 0.16
C ASP A 241 -24.66 18.04 -1.09
N LYS A 242 -23.46 18.36 -1.56
CA LYS A 242 -22.85 17.67 -2.69
C LYS A 242 -22.55 16.21 -2.37
N CYS A 243 -22.11 15.92 -1.15
CA CYS A 243 -21.88 14.54 -0.69
C CYS A 243 -23.19 13.75 -0.63
N GLN A 244 -24.27 14.33 -0.14
CA GLN A 244 -25.59 13.68 -0.09
C GLN A 244 -26.11 13.38 -1.50
N LEU A 245 -25.95 14.34 -2.42
CA LEU A 245 -26.31 14.15 -3.82
C LEU A 245 -25.50 13.01 -4.45
N ALA A 246 -24.18 13.01 -4.25
CA ALA A 246 -23.30 11.95 -4.74
C ALA A 246 -23.68 10.58 -4.16
N ALA A 247 -23.95 10.49 -2.85
CA ALA A 247 -24.41 9.25 -2.21
C ALA A 247 -25.69 8.71 -2.86
N THR A 248 -26.64 9.58 -3.18
CA THR A 248 -27.88 9.22 -3.86
C THR A 248 -27.61 8.72 -5.28
N GLN A 249 -26.72 9.38 -6.02
CA GLN A 249 -26.33 8.98 -7.37
C GLN A 249 -25.66 7.60 -7.39
N PHE A 250 -24.71 7.35 -6.49
CA PHE A 250 -24.05 6.04 -6.35
C PHE A 250 -25.05 4.94 -5.97
N ARG A 251 -25.95 5.21 -5.04
CA ARG A 251 -26.98 4.25 -4.64
C ARG A 251 -27.90 3.89 -5.82
N ASN A 252 -28.36 4.87 -6.57
CA ASN A 252 -29.22 4.62 -7.73
C ASN A 252 -28.46 3.85 -8.82
N CYS A 253 -27.19 4.14 -9.05
CA CYS A 253 -26.38 3.43 -10.02
C CYS A 253 -26.19 1.95 -9.64
N LEU A 254 -25.95 1.65 -8.37
CA LEU A 254 -25.76 0.28 -7.87
C LEU A 254 -27.08 -0.51 -7.90
N LEU A 255 -28.20 0.11 -7.55
CA LEU A 255 -29.53 -0.54 -7.62
C LEU A 255 -29.89 -0.92 -9.06
N TYR A 256 -29.60 -0.05 -10.03
CA TYR A 256 -29.89 -0.32 -11.44
C TYR A 256 -29.06 -1.49 -11.99
N THR A 257 -27.84 -1.70 -11.51
CA THR A 257 -27.00 -2.82 -11.93
C THR A 257 -27.41 -4.15 -11.28
N SER A 258 -27.92 -4.14 -10.05
CA SER A 258 -28.42 -5.35 -9.39
C SER A 258 -29.76 -5.83 -9.96
N ASP A 259 -30.68 -4.91 -10.27
CA ASP A 259 -31.98 -5.28 -10.89
C ASP A 259 -31.80 -5.85 -12.29
N ALA A 260 -30.82 -5.37 -13.07
CA ALA A 260 -30.52 -5.90 -14.40
C ALA A 260 -29.95 -7.34 -14.35
N ALA A 261 -29.28 -7.72 -13.26
CA ALA A 261 -28.78 -9.08 -13.06
C ALA A 261 -29.90 -10.05 -12.63
N ASP A 262 -30.86 -9.58 -11.85
CA ASP A 262 -32.01 -10.38 -11.43
C ASP A 262 -33.00 -10.65 -12.58
N ASP A 263 -33.13 -9.71 -13.53
CA ASP A 263 -33.98 -9.91 -14.73
C ASP A 263 -33.41 -10.96 -15.70
N LEU A 264 -32.11 -11.18 -15.72
CA LEU A 264 -31.47 -12.21 -16.55
C LEU A 264 -31.63 -13.64 -15.99
N THR A 265 -32.04 -13.79 -14.74
CA THR A 265 -32.31 -15.09 -14.11
C THR A 265 -33.76 -15.51 -14.19
N ARG A 266 -34.67 -14.64 -14.67
CA ARG A 266 -36.04 -14.97 -15.02
C ARG A 266 -36.15 -15.29 -16.52
N VAL A 267 -35.65 -16.44 -16.92
CA VAL A 267 -36.04 -17.10 -18.17
C VAL A 267 -36.88 -18.30 -17.75
N ASP A 268 -38.21 -18.20 -18.03
CA ASP A 268 -39.16 -19.30 -17.93
C ASP A 268 -38.77 -20.49 -18.83
#